data_ef03e19909fe989208bad3e0e4ca51e2
#
_entry.id   ef03e19909fe989208bad3e0e4ca51e2
#
_cell.length_a   1.000
_cell.length_b   1.000
_cell.length_c   1.000
_cell.angle_alpha   90.00
_cell.angle_beta   90.00
_cell.angle_gamma   90.00
#
_symmetry.space_group_name_H-M   'P 1'
#
loop_
_entity.id
_entity.type
_entity.pdbx_description
1 polymer ?
#
loop_
_entity_poly.entity_id
_entity_poly.type
_entity_poly.pdbx_seq_one_letter_code
_entity_poly.pdbx_strand_id
1 'polypeptide(L)'
;TFAREKKNLLHYLASTREDKSYVASTRLSELFFEDKNLSTPSISTVELMEHETRQSVFEYYKKMLLTDTIDIWILGDLTATQEASIRTYFSEMPFTDREPLTTVFYEQATSNVVREKTEKEAVNQSILQLAYSHPVKYGDADYLTMQVLNGLLGGFSHSKLFTNVREKESLAYYANSRFDTFTGFLKIAAGIDAGQRSKALTIIRAQVRALAQGDISENELRQTKDMLRNAYFLSMESPSNLIEQAYIKQLLPDRQLSQAEWLQRLDAVTKSDVVRIAKTLNLQALYLMEGESLGD
;
A
#
# COMPACT_ATOMS: atom_id res chain seq x y z
N THR A 1 0.19 -26.14 -19.69
CA THR A 1 1.03 -27.05 -18.92
C THR A 1 2.05 -26.28 -18.10
N PHE A 2 2.60 -26.89 -17.02
CA PHE A 2 3.54 -26.23 -16.09
C PHE A 2 4.71 -25.54 -16.79
N ALA A 3 5.40 -26.23 -17.70
CA ALA A 3 6.55 -25.65 -18.41
C ALA A 3 6.23 -24.37 -19.18
N ARG A 4 5.06 -24.30 -19.81
CA ARG A 4 4.59 -23.09 -20.52
C ARG A 4 4.30 -21.96 -19.54
N GLU A 5 3.55 -22.24 -18.46
CA GLU A 5 3.18 -21.22 -17.48
C GLU A 5 4.41 -20.72 -16.69
N LYS A 6 5.34 -21.62 -16.35
CA LYS A 6 6.63 -21.21 -15.76
C LYS A 6 7.40 -20.28 -16.70
N LYS A 7 7.49 -20.60 -17.99
CA LYS A 7 8.13 -19.73 -18.98
C LYS A 7 7.43 -18.37 -19.07
N ASN A 8 6.09 -18.35 -19.14
CA ASN A 8 5.32 -17.11 -19.19
C ASN A 8 5.55 -16.26 -17.95
N LEU A 9 5.54 -16.87 -16.76
CA LEU A 9 5.79 -16.18 -15.50
C LEU A 9 7.22 -15.63 -15.43
N LEU A 10 8.23 -16.39 -15.83
CA LEU A 10 9.61 -15.90 -15.91
C LEU A 10 9.75 -14.70 -16.84
N HIS A 11 9.11 -14.73 -18.00
CA HIS A 11 9.06 -13.57 -18.91
C HIS A 11 8.38 -12.36 -18.27
N TYR A 12 7.26 -12.58 -17.58
CA TYR A 12 6.56 -11.51 -16.86
C TYR A 12 7.42 -10.93 -15.74
N LEU A 13 8.04 -11.78 -14.91
CA LEU A 13 8.94 -11.34 -13.85
C LEU A 13 10.17 -10.59 -14.37
N ALA A 14 10.70 -11.01 -15.53
CA ALA A 14 11.77 -10.27 -16.19
C ALA A 14 11.30 -8.88 -16.65
N SER A 15 10.10 -8.79 -17.23
CA SER A 15 9.54 -7.50 -17.67
C SER A 15 9.21 -6.55 -16.50
N THR A 16 8.89 -7.04 -15.30
CA THR A 16 8.69 -6.16 -14.13
C THR A 16 9.96 -5.43 -13.71
N ARG A 17 11.15 -5.91 -14.09
CA ARG A 17 12.41 -5.21 -13.85
C ARG A 17 12.56 -3.96 -14.75
N GLU A 18 11.81 -3.87 -15.83
CA GLU A 18 11.76 -2.68 -16.71
C GLU A 18 10.87 -1.59 -16.11
N ASP A 19 9.88 -1.95 -15.27
CA ASP A 19 9.11 -0.98 -14.48
C ASP A 19 9.95 -0.48 -13.30
N LYS A 20 10.62 0.63 -13.52
CA LYS A 20 11.53 1.24 -12.53
C LYS A 20 10.79 1.70 -11.27
N SER A 21 9.53 2.09 -11.37
CA SER A 21 8.71 2.45 -10.20
C SER A 21 8.39 1.23 -9.34
N TYR A 22 8.12 0.09 -9.97
CA TYR A 22 7.94 -1.19 -9.28
C TYR A 22 9.24 -1.63 -8.58
N VAL A 23 10.37 -1.61 -9.29
CA VAL A 23 11.68 -1.93 -8.73
C VAL A 23 12.01 -1.05 -7.53
N ALA A 24 11.85 0.28 -7.66
CA ALA A 24 12.09 1.21 -6.57
C ALA A 24 11.20 0.92 -5.35
N SER A 25 9.93 0.57 -5.58
CA SER A 25 8.99 0.21 -4.49
C SER A 25 9.39 -1.08 -3.78
N THR A 26 9.87 -2.09 -4.52
CA THR A 26 10.39 -3.33 -3.95
C THR A 26 11.63 -3.05 -3.10
N ARG A 27 12.58 -2.26 -3.61
CA ARG A 27 13.80 -1.86 -2.86
C ARG A 27 13.48 -1.10 -1.59
N LEU A 28 12.49 -0.20 -1.64
CA LEU A 28 12.03 0.50 -0.44
C LEU A 28 11.42 -0.46 0.59
N SER A 29 10.61 -1.44 0.15
CA SER A 29 10.03 -2.47 1.02
C SER A 29 11.10 -3.34 1.67
N GLU A 30 12.14 -3.74 0.92
CA GLU A 30 13.32 -4.47 1.44
C GLU A 30 14.07 -3.68 2.54
N LEU A 31 14.10 -2.34 2.43
CA LEU A 31 14.72 -1.48 3.44
C LEU A 31 13.82 -1.25 4.66
N PHE A 32 12.51 -1.22 4.46
CA PHE A 32 11.57 -0.90 5.54
C PHE A 32 11.21 -2.12 6.36
N PHE A 33 10.77 -3.22 5.74
CA PHE A 33 10.28 -4.41 6.43
C PHE A 33 11.41 -5.31 6.91
N GLU A 34 11.30 -5.79 8.15
CA GLU A 34 12.18 -6.81 8.72
C GLU A 34 11.71 -8.22 8.35
N ASP A 35 10.39 -8.40 8.18
CA ASP A 35 9.80 -9.65 7.72
C ASP A 35 10.06 -9.87 6.23
N LYS A 36 10.62 -11.04 5.90
CA LYS A 36 10.93 -11.42 4.52
C LYS A 36 9.71 -11.54 3.64
N ASN A 37 8.56 -11.95 4.18
CA ASN A 37 7.34 -12.09 3.41
C ASN A 37 6.79 -10.72 2.96
N LEU A 38 6.97 -9.68 3.77
CA LEU A 38 6.56 -8.32 3.43
C LEU A 38 7.60 -7.58 2.56
N SER A 39 8.87 -7.94 2.67
CA SER A 39 9.95 -7.36 1.86
C SER A 39 10.10 -8.05 0.49
N THR A 40 9.60 -9.28 0.34
CA THR A 40 9.62 -10.01 -0.94
C THR A 40 8.39 -9.65 -1.78
N PRO A 41 8.54 -9.44 -3.10
CA PRO A 41 7.40 -9.20 -3.98
C PRO A 41 6.38 -10.35 -3.95
N SER A 42 5.10 -10.03 -3.84
CA SER A 42 4.01 -11.02 -3.80
C SER A 42 3.91 -11.91 -5.05
N ILE A 43 4.40 -11.41 -6.19
CA ILE A 43 4.45 -12.15 -7.45
C ILE A 43 5.69 -13.06 -7.58
N SER A 44 6.51 -13.18 -6.54
CA SER A 44 7.79 -13.90 -6.56
C SER A 44 8.94 -13.13 -7.26
N THR A 45 10.07 -13.78 -7.40
CA THR A 45 11.23 -13.28 -8.16
C THR A 45 11.68 -14.30 -9.20
N VAL A 46 12.47 -13.87 -10.18
CA VAL A 46 13.05 -14.78 -11.19
C VAL A 46 13.84 -15.88 -10.51
N GLU A 47 14.68 -15.52 -9.55
CA GLU A 47 15.57 -16.42 -8.82
C GLU A 47 14.79 -17.52 -8.07
N LEU A 48 13.72 -17.16 -7.38
CA LEU A 48 12.84 -18.11 -6.70
C LEU A 48 12.13 -19.02 -7.70
N MET A 49 11.57 -18.41 -8.78
CA MET A 49 10.82 -19.16 -9.78
C MET A 49 11.68 -20.15 -10.58
N GLU A 50 12.96 -19.84 -10.83
CA GLU A 50 13.87 -20.75 -11.52
C GLU A 50 14.04 -22.09 -10.81
N HIS A 51 14.03 -22.11 -9.51
CA HIS A 51 14.16 -23.31 -8.68
C HIS A 51 12.87 -24.13 -8.57
N GLU A 52 11.70 -23.55 -8.89
CA GLU A 52 10.43 -24.24 -8.76
C GLU A 52 10.25 -25.33 -9.83
N THR A 53 9.75 -26.46 -9.39
CA THR A 53 9.45 -27.63 -10.24
C THR A 53 7.94 -27.88 -10.27
N ARG A 54 7.48 -28.67 -11.26
CA ARG A 54 6.09 -29.14 -11.30
C ARG A 54 5.72 -29.87 -10.00
N GLN A 55 6.65 -30.66 -9.46
CA GLN A 55 6.42 -31.45 -8.25
C GLN A 55 6.29 -30.52 -7.03
N SER A 56 7.23 -29.57 -6.83
CA SER A 56 7.20 -28.65 -5.69
C SER A 56 5.92 -27.83 -5.64
N VAL A 57 5.51 -27.25 -6.78
CA VAL A 57 4.27 -26.47 -6.89
C VAL A 57 3.03 -27.33 -6.62
N PHE A 58 3.00 -28.58 -7.14
CA PHE A 58 1.86 -29.48 -6.90
C PHE A 58 1.77 -29.95 -5.44
N GLU A 59 2.90 -30.23 -4.79
CA GLU A 59 2.92 -30.58 -3.34
C GLU A 59 2.47 -29.39 -2.48
N TYR A 60 2.94 -28.17 -2.80
CA TYR A 60 2.50 -26.97 -2.11
C TYR A 60 0.99 -26.72 -2.29
N TYR A 61 0.49 -26.85 -3.53
CA TYR A 61 -0.94 -26.73 -3.82
C TYR A 61 -1.79 -27.71 -3.01
N LYS A 62 -1.38 -28.98 -2.92
CA LYS A 62 -2.08 -29.97 -2.09
C LYS A 62 -2.05 -29.57 -0.61
N LYS A 63 -0.89 -29.16 -0.12
CA LYS A 63 -0.76 -28.69 1.27
C LYS A 63 -1.71 -27.52 1.53
N MET A 64 -1.66 -26.48 0.69
CA MET A 64 -2.52 -25.31 0.79
C MET A 64 -4.01 -25.68 0.88
N LEU A 65 -4.48 -26.58 0.01
CA LEU A 65 -5.88 -27.02 0.02
C LEU A 65 -6.28 -27.72 1.33
N LEU A 66 -5.34 -28.36 2.02
CA LEU A 66 -5.60 -29.10 3.27
C LEU A 66 -5.47 -28.23 4.52
N THR A 67 -4.52 -27.29 4.54
CA THR A 67 -4.11 -26.58 5.75
C THR A 67 -4.57 -25.12 5.81
N ASP A 68 -4.72 -24.45 4.65
CA ASP A 68 -5.03 -23.04 4.66
C ASP A 68 -6.52 -22.77 4.92
N THR A 69 -6.81 -21.68 5.60
CA THR A 69 -8.19 -21.18 5.71
C THR A 69 -8.61 -20.64 4.36
N ILE A 70 -9.73 -21.12 3.83
CA ILE A 70 -10.27 -20.69 2.54
C ILE A 70 -11.61 -20.01 2.75
N ASP A 71 -11.71 -18.74 2.39
CA ASP A 71 -12.93 -17.96 2.38
C ASP A 71 -13.39 -17.76 0.93
N ILE A 72 -14.67 -18.03 0.67
CA ILE A 72 -15.26 -17.92 -0.66
C ILE A 72 -16.34 -16.84 -0.64
N TRP A 73 -16.06 -15.78 -1.37
CA TRP A 73 -16.96 -14.63 -1.48
C TRP A 73 -17.56 -14.55 -2.88
N ILE A 74 -18.89 -14.54 -2.97
CA ILE A 74 -19.60 -14.44 -4.24
C ILE A 74 -20.58 -13.28 -4.15
N LEU A 75 -20.49 -12.38 -5.09
CA LEU A 75 -21.41 -11.26 -5.25
C LEU A 75 -22.11 -11.37 -6.60
N GLY A 76 -23.44 -11.42 -6.60
CA GLY A 76 -24.25 -11.51 -7.81
C GLY A 76 -25.69 -11.87 -7.51
N ASP A 77 -26.50 -11.96 -8.56
CA ASP A 77 -27.89 -12.43 -8.48
C ASP A 77 -27.89 -13.97 -8.56
N LEU A 78 -27.85 -14.62 -7.39
CA LEU A 78 -27.83 -16.07 -7.27
C LEU A 78 -29.22 -16.61 -6.95
N THR A 79 -29.65 -17.63 -7.71
CA THR A 79 -30.81 -18.43 -7.33
C THR A 79 -30.49 -19.34 -6.15
N ALA A 80 -31.49 -19.71 -5.36
CA ALA A 80 -31.31 -20.63 -4.24
C ALA A 80 -30.69 -21.99 -4.66
N THR A 81 -30.98 -22.45 -5.87
CA THR A 81 -30.41 -23.68 -6.43
C THR A 81 -28.91 -23.53 -6.69
N GLN A 82 -28.48 -22.39 -7.24
CA GLN A 82 -27.05 -22.10 -7.46
C GLN A 82 -26.28 -21.98 -6.14
N GLU A 83 -26.86 -21.28 -5.17
CA GLU A 83 -26.27 -21.17 -3.83
C GLU A 83 -26.09 -22.56 -3.18
N ALA A 84 -27.14 -23.40 -3.20
CA ALA A 84 -27.09 -24.76 -2.68
C ALA A 84 -26.02 -25.61 -3.39
N SER A 85 -25.92 -25.51 -4.71
CA SER A 85 -24.91 -26.24 -5.48
C SER A 85 -23.48 -25.82 -5.12
N ILE A 86 -23.24 -24.53 -4.96
CA ILE A 86 -21.94 -23.99 -4.53
C ILE A 86 -21.59 -24.50 -3.14
N ARG A 87 -22.51 -24.42 -2.18
CA ARG A 87 -22.30 -24.92 -0.81
C ARG A 87 -21.96 -26.40 -0.80
N THR A 88 -22.72 -27.22 -1.55
CA THR A 88 -22.47 -28.66 -1.67
C THR A 88 -21.06 -28.93 -2.22
N TYR A 89 -20.70 -28.27 -3.34
CA TYR A 89 -19.40 -28.46 -3.97
C TYR A 89 -18.22 -28.19 -3.02
N PHE A 90 -18.28 -27.10 -2.27
CA PHE A 90 -17.21 -26.74 -1.34
C PHE A 90 -17.25 -27.52 -0.02
N SER A 91 -18.42 -28.03 0.42
CA SER A 91 -18.52 -28.87 1.62
C SER A 91 -17.90 -30.27 1.43
N GLU A 92 -17.78 -30.73 0.19
CA GLU A 92 -17.17 -32.03 -0.15
C GLU A 92 -15.64 -31.96 -0.24
N MET A 93 -15.04 -30.77 -0.17
CA MET A 93 -13.58 -30.65 -0.20
C MET A 93 -12.94 -31.18 1.10
N PRO A 94 -11.81 -31.90 1.01
CA PRO A 94 -11.17 -32.55 2.16
C PRO A 94 -10.35 -31.54 2.99
N PHE A 95 -11.02 -30.55 3.55
CA PHE A 95 -10.38 -29.60 4.46
C PHE A 95 -10.15 -30.25 5.82
N THR A 96 -8.92 -30.54 6.21
CA THR A 96 -8.63 -31.23 7.47
C THR A 96 -7.96 -30.34 8.51
N ASP A 97 -6.70 -30.07 8.41
CA ASP A 97 -5.89 -29.45 9.47
C ASP A 97 -5.64 -27.96 9.20
N ARG A 98 -6.68 -27.14 9.36
CA ARG A 98 -6.58 -25.70 9.06
C ARG A 98 -5.73 -24.96 10.07
N GLU A 99 -4.75 -24.25 9.61
CA GLU A 99 -3.96 -23.32 10.40
C GLU A 99 -4.71 -21.98 10.53
N PRO A 100 -5.03 -21.55 11.76
CA PRO A 100 -5.70 -20.25 11.93
C PRO A 100 -4.77 -19.09 11.59
N LEU A 101 -5.34 -18.00 11.08
CA LEU A 101 -4.59 -16.75 10.90
C LEU A 101 -4.14 -16.24 12.26
N THR A 102 -2.84 -16.15 12.49
CA THR A 102 -2.26 -15.79 13.80
C THR A 102 -2.19 -14.30 14.03
N THR A 103 -2.10 -13.49 12.96
CA THR A 103 -2.06 -12.04 13.06
C THR A 103 -2.67 -11.40 11.81
N VAL A 104 -3.35 -10.28 12.00
CA VAL A 104 -3.89 -9.44 10.92
C VAL A 104 -3.03 -8.19 10.73
N PHE A 105 -2.40 -7.72 11.80
CA PHE A 105 -1.56 -6.53 11.78
C PHE A 105 -0.10 -6.89 11.97
N TYR A 106 0.73 -6.41 11.07
CA TYR A 106 2.18 -6.50 11.24
C TYR A 106 2.69 -5.36 12.13
N GLU A 107 3.58 -5.71 13.04
CA GLU A 107 4.23 -4.76 13.93
C GLU A 107 5.75 -4.97 13.89
N GLN A 108 6.48 -3.88 13.77
CA GLN A 108 7.94 -3.89 13.89
C GLN A 108 8.41 -2.72 14.75
N ALA A 109 9.57 -2.86 15.36
CA ALA A 109 10.18 -1.78 16.12
C ALA A 109 10.55 -0.61 15.19
N THR A 110 10.30 0.61 15.64
CA THR A 110 10.78 1.80 14.95
C THR A 110 12.24 2.05 15.30
N SER A 111 13.03 2.41 14.31
CA SER A 111 14.45 2.77 14.50
C SER A 111 14.63 4.28 14.45
N ASN A 112 15.61 4.80 15.21
CA ASN A 112 16.06 6.18 15.08
C ASN A 112 17.08 6.34 13.93
N VAL A 113 17.50 5.22 13.30
CA VAL A 113 18.43 5.20 12.18
C VAL A 113 17.62 4.97 10.90
N VAL A 114 17.72 5.91 9.96
CA VAL A 114 17.12 5.78 8.62
C VAL A 114 17.99 4.86 7.78
N ARG A 115 17.41 3.81 7.23
CA ARG A 115 18.07 2.92 6.27
C ARG A 115 18.06 3.57 4.90
N GLU A 116 19.22 3.81 4.31
CA GLU A 116 19.33 4.47 3.01
C GLU A 116 20.02 3.58 1.98
N LYS A 117 19.51 3.62 0.74
CA LYS A 117 20.16 2.98 -0.40
C LYS A 117 20.02 3.86 -1.64
N THR A 118 21.12 4.00 -2.37
CA THR A 118 21.12 4.65 -3.68
C THR A 118 21.67 3.65 -4.70
N GLU A 119 20.97 3.48 -5.80
CA GLU A 119 21.37 2.66 -6.94
C GLU A 119 21.36 3.54 -8.19
N LYS A 120 22.40 3.41 -9.03
CA LYS A 120 22.44 4.10 -10.33
C LYS A 120 21.83 3.21 -11.40
N GLU A 121 20.98 3.79 -12.23
CA GLU A 121 20.30 3.10 -13.29
C GLU A 121 20.24 3.97 -14.55
N ALA A 122 20.28 3.35 -15.72
CA ALA A 122 20.13 4.03 -17.01
C ALA A 122 18.67 4.47 -17.20
N VAL A 123 18.26 5.49 -16.47
CA VAL A 123 16.91 6.08 -16.53
C VAL A 123 17.01 7.60 -16.69
N ASN A 124 16.10 8.18 -17.46
CA ASN A 124 16.06 9.63 -17.67
C ASN A 124 15.64 10.41 -16.42
N GLN A 125 15.01 9.72 -15.47
CA GLN A 125 14.40 10.31 -14.28
C GLN A 125 14.79 9.53 -13.05
N SER A 126 15.30 10.21 -12.04
CA SER A 126 15.55 9.60 -10.74
C SER A 126 14.23 9.35 -10.00
N ILE A 127 14.16 8.24 -9.27
CA ILE A 127 13.00 7.88 -8.44
C ILE A 127 13.42 7.96 -6.98
N LEU A 128 12.88 8.93 -6.26
CA LEU A 128 13.08 9.10 -4.82
C LEU A 128 11.88 8.56 -4.06
N GLN A 129 12.11 7.66 -3.13
CA GLN A 129 11.06 7.10 -2.27
C GLN A 129 11.46 7.17 -0.80
N LEU A 130 10.50 7.52 0.04
CA LEU A 130 10.65 7.57 1.50
C LEU A 130 9.59 6.68 2.14
N ALA A 131 9.98 5.96 3.18
CA ALA A 131 9.09 5.14 3.99
C ALA A 131 9.05 5.66 5.43
N TYR A 132 7.86 5.98 5.89
CA TYR A 132 7.58 6.34 7.27
C TYR A 132 6.80 5.22 7.95
N SER A 133 7.09 4.95 9.22
CA SER A 133 6.20 4.16 10.06
C SER A 133 5.13 5.05 10.69
N HIS A 134 3.96 4.45 10.97
CA HIS A 134 2.88 5.06 11.74
C HIS A 134 2.15 4.01 12.59
N PRO A 135 1.56 4.39 13.74
CA PRO A 135 0.93 3.44 14.66
C PRO A 135 -0.54 3.12 14.34
N VAL A 136 -1.15 3.83 13.39
CA VAL A 136 -2.59 3.73 13.10
C VAL A 136 -2.92 2.43 12.40
N LYS A 137 -3.86 1.66 12.95
CA LYS A 137 -4.36 0.41 12.38
C LYS A 137 -5.73 0.60 11.72
N TYR A 138 -6.09 -0.31 10.84
CA TYR A 138 -7.42 -0.31 10.23
C TYR A 138 -8.51 -0.33 11.32
N GLY A 139 -9.50 0.54 11.17
CA GLY A 139 -10.65 0.65 12.08
C GLY A 139 -10.37 1.29 13.44
N ASP A 140 -9.14 1.72 13.73
CA ASP A 140 -8.82 2.51 14.92
C ASP A 140 -9.61 3.84 14.91
N ALA A 141 -9.70 4.49 16.07
CA ALA A 141 -10.30 5.83 16.19
C ALA A 141 -9.64 6.84 15.22
N ASP A 142 -8.34 6.69 14.99
CA ASP A 142 -7.53 7.55 14.14
C ASP A 142 -7.45 7.13 12.66
N TYR A 143 -8.15 6.06 12.27
CA TYR A 143 -8.10 5.55 10.90
C TYR A 143 -8.50 6.61 9.86
N LEU A 144 -9.61 7.32 10.08
CA LEU A 144 -10.05 8.39 9.18
C LEU A 144 -9.16 9.63 9.27
N THR A 145 -8.58 9.92 10.43
CA THR A 145 -7.56 10.96 10.57
C THR A 145 -6.34 10.66 9.69
N MET A 146 -5.91 9.39 9.64
CA MET A 146 -4.80 8.97 8.78
C MET A 146 -5.14 9.09 7.28
N GLN A 147 -6.37 8.78 6.89
CA GLN A 147 -6.85 9.02 5.52
C GLN A 147 -6.81 10.50 5.14
N VAL A 148 -7.30 11.37 6.04
CA VAL A 148 -7.25 12.83 5.83
C VAL A 148 -5.81 13.33 5.77
N LEU A 149 -4.95 12.87 6.66
CA LEU A 149 -3.51 13.20 6.63
C LEU A 149 -2.88 12.84 5.29
N ASN A 150 -3.09 11.62 4.82
CA ASN A 150 -2.55 11.20 3.52
C ASN A 150 -3.13 12.00 2.36
N GLY A 151 -4.41 12.32 2.39
CA GLY A 151 -5.05 13.18 1.40
C GLY A 151 -4.41 14.57 1.32
N LEU A 152 -4.15 15.18 2.48
CA LEU A 152 -3.44 16.45 2.60
C LEU A 152 -1.97 16.36 2.19
N LEU A 153 -1.30 15.24 2.48
CA LEU A 153 0.12 15.05 2.19
C LEU A 153 0.38 14.85 0.70
N GLY A 154 -0.21 13.82 0.11
CA GLY A 154 0.10 13.42 -1.28
C GLY A 154 -0.95 12.56 -1.97
N GLY A 155 -2.14 12.40 -1.37
CA GLY A 155 -3.20 11.53 -1.90
C GLY A 155 -4.03 12.17 -3.01
N PHE A 156 -4.05 13.48 -3.12
CA PHE A 156 -4.88 14.24 -4.07
C PHE A 156 -4.10 15.35 -4.80
N SER A 157 -4.67 15.89 -5.86
CA SER A 157 -4.06 16.95 -6.68
C SER A 157 -3.93 18.33 -5.97
N HIS A 158 -4.65 18.55 -4.87
CA HIS A 158 -4.48 19.74 -4.03
C HIS A 158 -3.54 19.51 -2.83
N SER A 159 -2.93 18.34 -2.73
CA SER A 159 -2.06 17.97 -1.62
C SER A 159 -0.74 18.77 -1.60
N LYS A 160 -0.13 18.81 -0.42
CA LYS A 160 1.12 19.57 -0.23
C LYS A 160 2.27 19.08 -1.11
N LEU A 161 2.40 17.76 -1.32
CA LEU A 161 3.42 17.22 -2.22
C LEU A 161 3.16 17.62 -3.67
N PHE A 162 1.92 17.53 -4.13
CA PHE A 162 1.58 17.91 -5.49
C PHE A 162 1.81 19.41 -5.71
N THR A 163 1.26 20.25 -4.85
CA THR A 163 1.32 21.71 -4.99
C THR A 163 2.74 22.27 -4.80
N ASN A 164 3.48 21.80 -3.79
CA ASN A 164 4.75 22.42 -3.44
C ASN A 164 5.96 21.75 -4.13
N VAL A 165 5.94 20.43 -4.33
CA VAL A 165 7.08 19.73 -4.94
C VAL A 165 6.97 19.70 -6.46
N ARG A 166 5.76 19.43 -6.99
CA ARG A 166 5.53 19.32 -8.43
C ARG A 166 5.28 20.69 -9.07
N GLU A 167 4.29 21.47 -8.59
CA GLU A 167 3.87 22.69 -9.28
C GLU A 167 4.76 23.89 -8.96
N LYS A 168 4.96 24.22 -7.68
CA LYS A 168 5.71 25.45 -7.33
C LYS A 168 7.20 25.33 -7.60
N GLU A 169 7.80 24.22 -7.18
CA GLU A 169 9.24 24.04 -7.31
C GLU A 169 9.67 23.38 -8.61
N SER A 170 8.72 22.80 -9.36
CA SER A 170 8.96 22.06 -10.61
C SER A 170 10.06 21.00 -10.46
N LEU A 171 10.18 20.40 -9.25
CA LEU A 171 11.23 19.43 -8.92
C LEU A 171 10.87 17.99 -9.28
N ALA A 172 9.59 17.73 -9.46
CA ALA A 172 9.12 16.39 -9.69
C ALA A 172 8.02 16.36 -10.75
N TYR A 173 8.06 15.33 -11.60
CA TYR A 173 6.99 15.04 -12.56
C TYR A 173 5.76 14.47 -11.85
N TYR A 174 6.00 13.72 -10.78
CA TYR A 174 4.97 13.28 -9.86
C TYR A 174 5.51 13.30 -8.43
N ALA A 175 4.62 13.58 -7.49
CA ALA A 175 4.89 13.45 -6.07
C ALA A 175 3.59 13.04 -5.40
N ASN A 176 3.59 11.88 -4.75
CA ASN A 176 2.41 11.32 -4.10
C ASN A 176 2.75 10.58 -2.81
N SER A 177 1.72 10.29 -2.01
CA SER A 177 1.84 9.44 -0.83
C SER A 177 0.74 8.38 -0.79
N ARG A 178 1.06 7.22 -0.21
CA ARG A 178 0.13 6.13 0.08
C ARG A 178 0.48 5.53 1.44
N PHE A 179 -0.50 5.00 2.13
CA PHE A 179 -0.32 4.36 3.41
C PHE A 179 -1.03 3.01 3.47
N ASP A 180 -0.58 2.16 4.39
CA ASP A 180 -1.16 0.87 4.69
C ASP A 180 -1.27 0.73 6.21
N THR A 181 -2.49 0.53 6.70
CA THR A 181 -2.81 0.40 8.12
C THR A 181 -2.70 -1.02 8.66
N PHE A 182 -2.46 -2.00 7.82
CA PHE A 182 -2.17 -3.37 8.25
C PHE A 182 -0.69 -3.55 8.59
N THR A 183 0.18 -2.78 7.95
CA THR A 183 1.65 -2.85 8.13
C THR A 183 2.26 -1.61 8.77
N GLY A 184 1.47 -0.57 9.03
CA GLY A 184 1.98 0.69 9.58
C GLY A 184 2.94 1.44 8.66
N PHE A 185 2.77 1.30 7.35
CA PHE A 185 3.66 1.79 6.30
C PHE A 185 3.06 2.99 5.58
N LEU A 186 3.77 4.13 5.54
CA LEU A 186 3.43 5.27 4.68
C LEU A 186 4.58 5.51 3.72
N LYS A 187 4.29 5.44 2.42
CA LYS A 187 5.23 5.68 1.33
C LYS A 187 5.00 7.06 0.72
N ILE A 188 6.10 7.79 0.50
CA ILE A 188 6.15 8.95 -0.40
C ILE A 188 6.98 8.56 -1.61
N ALA A 189 6.52 8.87 -2.81
CA ALA A 189 7.23 8.62 -4.06
C ALA A 189 7.25 9.88 -4.92
N ALA A 190 8.42 10.20 -5.48
CA ALA A 190 8.61 11.32 -6.39
C ALA A 190 9.56 10.94 -7.54
N GLY A 191 9.17 11.31 -8.76
CA GLY A 191 10.05 11.26 -9.93
C GLY A 191 10.74 12.61 -10.10
N ILE A 192 12.05 12.67 -9.93
CA ILE A 192 12.84 13.91 -9.91
C ILE A 192 13.93 13.89 -10.97
N ASP A 193 14.44 15.08 -11.34
CA ASP A 193 15.59 15.17 -12.22
C ASP A 193 16.87 14.67 -11.54
N ALA A 194 17.82 14.18 -12.34
CA ALA A 194 19.12 13.77 -11.86
C ALA A 194 19.82 14.93 -11.12
N GLY A 195 20.48 14.61 -10.01
CA GLY A 195 21.18 15.61 -9.18
C GLY A 195 20.28 16.45 -8.26
N GLN A 196 18.95 16.36 -8.35
CA GLN A 196 18.05 17.16 -7.51
C GLN A 196 17.69 16.48 -6.17
N ARG A 197 18.30 15.34 -5.81
CA ARG A 197 18.04 14.57 -4.59
C ARG A 197 17.95 15.44 -3.34
N SER A 198 18.99 16.24 -3.07
CA SER A 198 19.08 16.99 -1.80
C SER A 198 17.99 18.04 -1.67
N LYS A 199 17.68 18.77 -2.76
CA LYS A 199 16.61 19.76 -2.79
C LYS A 199 15.24 19.09 -2.64
N ALA A 200 14.97 18.05 -3.42
CA ALA A 200 13.70 17.32 -3.37
C ALA A 200 13.47 16.69 -1.99
N LEU A 201 14.46 16.03 -1.41
CA LEU A 201 14.38 15.44 -0.08
C LEU A 201 14.06 16.51 1.00
N THR A 202 14.71 17.67 0.92
CA THR A 202 14.49 18.77 1.85
C THR A 202 13.07 19.28 1.78
N ILE A 203 12.54 19.47 0.57
CA ILE A 203 11.19 20.01 0.36
C ILE A 203 10.13 18.96 0.71
N ILE A 204 10.30 17.69 0.32
CA ILE A 204 9.38 16.61 0.69
C ILE A 204 9.28 16.49 2.22
N ARG A 205 10.41 16.46 2.92
CA ARG A 205 10.42 16.42 4.40
C ARG A 205 9.82 17.66 5.04
N ALA A 206 9.93 18.82 4.38
CA ALA A 206 9.27 20.04 4.85
C ALA A 206 7.74 19.92 4.78
N GLN A 207 7.16 19.22 3.78
CA GLN A 207 5.71 19.01 3.70
C GLN A 207 5.20 18.12 4.86
N VAL A 208 5.92 17.06 5.21
CA VAL A 208 5.56 16.23 6.37
C VAL A 208 5.63 17.05 7.66
N ARG A 209 6.68 17.87 7.83
CA ARG A 209 6.80 18.77 8.99
C ARG A 209 5.72 19.85 9.02
N ALA A 210 5.34 20.41 7.87
CA ALA A 210 4.26 21.39 7.77
C ALA A 210 2.94 20.85 8.33
N LEU A 211 2.57 19.60 8.01
CA LEU A 211 1.41 18.94 8.61
C LEU A 211 1.54 18.79 10.14
N ALA A 212 2.72 18.37 10.63
CA ALA A 212 2.98 18.23 12.06
C ALA A 212 2.99 19.58 12.82
N GLN A 213 3.23 20.69 12.12
CA GLN A 213 3.19 22.05 12.65
C GLN A 213 1.80 22.70 12.49
N GLY A 214 0.87 22.03 11.80
CA GLY A 214 -0.48 22.53 11.58
C GLY A 214 -0.58 23.56 10.46
N ASP A 215 0.33 23.58 9.52
CA ASP A 215 0.18 24.35 8.29
C ASP A 215 -0.84 23.67 7.36
N ILE A 216 -2.10 23.80 7.75
CA ILE A 216 -3.28 23.25 7.08
C ILE A 216 -4.35 24.34 7.09
N SER A 217 -4.78 24.79 5.94
CA SER A 217 -5.91 25.69 5.82
C SER A 217 -7.24 24.95 5.94
N GLU A 218 -8.28 25.65 6.38
CA GLU A 218 -9.63 25.10 6.44
C GLU A 218 -10.14 24.64 5.07
N ASN A 219 -9.70 25.29 4.03
CA ASN A 219 -10.05 24.91 2.65
C ASN A 219 -9.41 23.59 2.24
N GLU A 220 -8.10 23.38 2.51
CA GLU A 220 -7.42 22.10 2.24
C GLU A 220 -8.09 20.95 3.01
N LEU A 221 -8.41 21.17 4.29
CA LEU A 221 -9.07 20.16 5.12
C LEU A 221 -10.45 19.80 4.57
N ARG A 222 -11.26 20.80 4.22
CA ARG A 222 -12.59 20.60 3.63
C ARG A 222 -12.52 19.86 2.30
N GLN A 223 -11.70 20.32 1.37
CA GLN A 223 -11.52 19.67 0.06
C GLN A 223 -11.08 18.22 0.20
N THR A 224 -10.17 17.95 1.11
CA THR A 224 -9.70 16.58 1.37
C THR A 224 -10.82 15.68 1.88
N LYS A 225 -11.65 16.16 2.83
CA LYS A 225 -12.81 15.41 3.31
C LYS A 225 -13.83 15.17 2.20
N ASP A 226 -14.10 16.16 1.35
CA ASP A 226 -15.03 16.03 0.24
C ASP A 226 -14.54 14.99 -0.79
N MET A 227 -13.24 14.99 -1.10
CA MET A 227 -12.64 13.99 -1.99
C MET A 227 -12.69 12.58 -1.39
N LEU A 228 -12.44 12.42 -0.08
CA LEU A 228 -12.55 11.13 0.61
C LEU A 228 -13.99 10.63 0.62
N ARG A 229 -14.97 11.52 0.85
CA ARG A 229 -16.40 11.18 0.80
C ARG A 229 -16.80 10.67 -0.59
N ASN A 230 -16.37 11.35 -1.63
CA ASN A 230 -16.63 10.94 -3.01
C ASN A 230 -15.97 9.59 -3.32
N ALA A 231 -14.70 9.40 -2.93
CA ALA A 231 -14.00 8.14 -3.11
C ALA A 231 -14.69 6.97 -2.37
N TYR A 232 -15.21 7.22 -1.17
CA TYR A 232 -15.97 6.24 -0.41
C TYR A 232 -17.24 5.82 -1.15
N PHE A 233 -18.05 6.77 -1.65
CA PHE A 233 -19.27 6.42 -2.40
C PHE A 233 -18.96 5.65 -3.68
N LEU A 234 -17.94 6.07 -4.43
CA LEU A 234 -17.50 5.35 -5.63
C LEU A 234 -17.02 3.93 -5.31
N SER A 235 -16.39 3.73 -4.15
CA SER A 235 -15.96 2.39 -3.73
C SER A 235 -17.13 1.43 -3.48
N MET A 236 -18.29 1.95 -3.07
CA MET A 236 -19.49 1.15 -2.83
C MET A 236 -20.17 0.67 -4.13
N GLU A 237 -19.81 1.23 -5.27
CA GLU A 237 -20.30 0.78 -6.59
C GLU A 237 -19.41 -0.35 -7.18
N SER A 238 -18.26 -0.61 -6.62
CA SER A 238 -17.31 -1.63 -7.09
C SER A 238 -17.59 -3.00 -6.47
N PRO A 239 -17.95 -4.03 -7.26
CA PRO A 239 -18.14 -5.38 -6.76
C PRO A 239 -16.93 -5.93 -6.00
N SER A 240 -15.73 -5.69 -6.49
CA SER A 240 -14.49 -6.12 -5.84
C SER A 240 -14.30 -5.47 -4.46
N ASN A 241 -14.58 -4.17 -4.35
CA ASN A 241 -14.50 -3.46 -3.06
C ASN A 241 -15.57 -3.94 -2.07
N LEU A 242 -16.76 -4.27 -2.54
CA LEU A 242 -17.82 -4.84 -1.68
C LEU A 242 -17.39 -6.20 -1.11
N ILE A 243 -16.79 -7.06 -1.93
CA ILE A 243 -16.23 -8.34 -1.49
C ILE A 243 -15.10 -8.11 -0.47
N GLU A 244 -14.17 -7.20 -0.76
CA GLU A 244 -13.07 -6.88 0.14
C GLU A 244 -13.56 -6.34 1.48
N GLN A 245 -14.53 -5.43 1.48
CA GLN A 245 -15.14 -4.92 2.72
C GLN A 245 -15.83 -6.04 3.53
N ALA A 246 -16.54 -6.96 2.86
CA ALA A 246 -17.16 -8.09 3.52
C ALA A 246 -16.12 -9.04 4.15
N TYR A 247 -15.01 -9.28 3.45
CA TYR A 247 -13.88 -10.05 3.96
C TYR A 247 -13.22 -9.38 5.18
N ILE A 248 -12.90 -8.09 5.07
CA ILE A 248 -12.33 -7.33 6.20
C ILE A 248 -13.30 -7.31 7.39
N LYS A 249 -14.60 -7.23 7.14
CA LYS A 249 -15.62 -7.31 8.19
C LYS A 249 -15.59 -8.66 8.92
N GLN A 250 -15.37 -9.75 8.22
CA GLN A 250 -15.22 -11.07 8.83
C GLN A 250 -13.94 -11.15 9.67
N LEU A 251 -12.83 -10.62 9.17
CA LEU A 251 -11.55 -10.64 9.89
C LEU A 251 -11.53 -9.72 11.11
N LEU A 252 -12.20 -8.58 11.04
CA LEU A 252 -12.17 -7.51 12.04
C LEU A 252 -13.60 -7.01 12.37
N PRO A 253 -14.47 -7.87 12.96
CA PRO A 253 -15.87 -7.52 13.17
C PRO A 253 -16.06 -6.30 14.07
N ASP A 254 -15.21 -6.13 15.08
CA ASP A 254 -15.30 -5.02 16.04
C ASP A 254 -14.72 -3.70 15.52
N ARG A 255 -14.14 -3.70 14.31
CA ARG A 255 -13.50 -2.53 13.70
C ARG A 255 -14.27 -1.94 12.51
N GLN A 256 -15.48 -2.42 12.30
CA GLN A 256 -16.32 -1.95 11.19
C GLN A 256 -17.13 -0.72 11.58
N LEU A 257 -17.26 0.18 10.61
CA LEU A 257 -18.14 1.34 10.70
C LEU A 257 -19.30 1.17 9.73
N SER A 258 -20.51 1.50 10.16
CA SER A 258 -21.61 1.76 9.23
C SER A 258 -21.27 2.99 8.37
N GLN A 259 -21.93 3.12 7.23
CA GLN A 259 -21.78 4.31 6.38
C GLN A 259 -22.02 5.62 7.16
N ALA A 260 -23.05 5.66 8.01
CA ALA A 260 -23.38 6.83 8.79
C ALA A 260 -22.26 7.18 9.79
N GLU A 261 -21.71 6.19 10.50
CA GLU A 261 -20.59 6.37 11.41
C GLU A 261 -19.32 6.78 10.68
N TRP A 262 -19.06 6.19 9.50
CA TRP A 262 -17.91 6.56 8.69
C TRP A 262 -17.97 8.04 8.28
N LEU A 263 -19.12 8.50 7.77
CA LEU A 263 -19.33 9.91 7.41
C LEU A 263 -19.22 10.82 8.61
N GLN A 264 -19.86 10.48 9.73
CA GLN A 264 -19.80 11.26 10.96
C GLN A 264 -18.35 11.39 11.48
N ARG A 265 -17.59 10.31 11.51
CA ARG A 265 -16.19 10.33 11.96
C ARG A 265 -15.29 11.11 11.00
N LEU A 266 -15.51 11.00 9.67
CA LEU A 266 -14.79 11.82 8.71
C LEU A 266 -15.04 13.31 8.93
N ASP A 267 -16.29 13.70 9.13
CA ASP A 267 -16.66 15.09 9.38
C ASP A 267 -16.08 15.62 10.70
N ALA A 268 -15.96 14.76 11.70
CA ALA A 268 -15.41 15.09 13.00
C ALA A 268 -13.89 15.27 13.02
N VAL A 269 -13.16 14.81 12.00
CA VAL A 269 -11.68 14.98 11.94
C VAL A 269 -11.33 16.47 11.95
N THR A 270 -10.50 16.88 12.90
CA THR A 270 -10.04 18.25 13.05
C THR A 270 -8.58 18.42 12.58
N LYS A 271 -8.18 19.67 12.38
CA LYS A 271 -6.77 20.01 12.12
C LYS A 271 -5.85 19.52 13.24
N SER A 272 -6.27 19.61 14.52
CA SER A 272 -5.48 19.14 15.66
C SER A 272 -5.29 17.62 15.64
N ASP A 273 -6.27 16.84 15.16
CA ASP A 273 -6.12 15.40 15.00
C ASP A 273 -5.08 15.05 13.95
N VAL A 274 -5.13 15.74 12.79
CA VAL A 274 -4.11 15.57 11.74
C VAL A 274 -2.72 15.91 12.26
N VAL A 275 -2.56 17.01 12.98
CA VAL A 275 -1.28 17.40 13.62
C VAL A 275 -0.78 16.34 14.57
N ARG A 276 -1.66 15.78 15.40
CA ARG A 276 -1.32 14.74 16.35
C ARG A 276 -0.78 13.48 15.65
N ILE A 277 -1.46 13.02 14.59
CA ILE A 277 -1.01 11.86 13.83
C ILE A 277 0.24 12.18 13.01
N ALA A 278 0.34 13.34 12.40
CA ALA A 278 1.54 13.74 11.65
C ALA A 278 2.83 13.73 12.51
N LYS A 279 2.71 14.02 13.82
CA LYS A 279 3.84 13.94 14.76
C LYS A 279 4.29 12.51 15.07
N THR A 280 3.48 11.51 14.81
CA THR A 280 3.85 10.09 15.01
C THR A 280 4.57 9.49 13.82
N LEU A 281 4.59 10.18 12.68
CA LEU A 281 5.30 9.71 11.48
C LEU A 281 6.80 9.70 11.73
N ASN A 282 7.42 8.53 11.56
CA ASN A 282 8.85 8.36 11.75
C ASN A 282 9.50 7.79 10.48
N LEU A 283 10.43 8.56 9.89
CA LEU A 283 11.16 8.15 8.68
C LEU A 283 12.06 6.95 9.01
N GLN A 284 11.87 5.83 8.31
CA GLN A 284 12.58 4.58 8.54
C GLN A 284 13.50 4.19 7.38
N ALA A 285 13.08 4.49 6.15
CA ALA A 285 13.85 4.12 4.98
C ALA A 285 13.80 5.18 3.88
N LEU A 286 14.88 5.26 3.11
CA LEU A 286 15.01 6.11 1.93
C LEU A 286 15.66 5.30 0.82
N TYR A 287 15.05 5.31 -0.35
CA TYR A 287 15.60 4.71 -1.56
C TYR A 287 15.67 5.74 -2.67
N LEU A 288 16.83 5.80 -3.33
CA LEU A 288 17.02 6.59 -4.55
C LEU A 288 17.49 5.68 -5.68
N MET A 289 16.70 5.60 -6.73
CA MET A 289 17.15 5.17 -8.05
C MET A 289 17.64 6.41 -8.79
N GLU A 290 18.95 6.58 -8.87
CA GLU A 290 19.56 7.76 -9.49
C GLU A 290 19.71 7.55 -10.99
N GLY A 291 19.07 8.41 -11.77
CA GLY A 291 19.23 8.46 -13.22
C GLY A 291 20.60 8.99 -13.62
N GLU A 292 21.12 8.51 -14.75
CA GLU A 292 22.28 9.14 -15.36
C GLU A 292 21.86 10.50 -15.93
N SER A 293 22.57 11.57 -15.58
CA SER A 293 22.41 12.82 -16.31
C SER A 293 22.82 12.54 -17.74
N LEU A 294 21.89 12.69 -18.68
CA LEU A 294 22.25 12.78 -20.10
C LEU A 294 23.23 13.94 -20.20
N GLY A 295 24.52 13.62 -20.31
CA GLY A 295 25.56 14.63 -20.48
C GLY A 295 25.23 15.42 -21.75
N ASP A 296 25.30 16.74 -21.61
CA ASP A 296 25.27 17.67 -22.75
C ASP A 296 26.37 17.38 -23.77
#